data_6ba975979b087153f249746175438991
#
_entry.id   6ba975979b087153f249746175438991
#
_cell.length_a   1.000
_cell.length_b   1.000
_cell.length_c   1.000
_cell.angle_alpha   90.00
_cell.angle_beta   90.00
_cell.angle_gamma   90.00
#
_symmetry.space_group_name_H-M   'P 1'
#
loop_
_entity.id
_entity.type
_entity.pdbx_description
1 polymer ?
#
loop_
_entity_poly.entity_id
_entity_poly.type
_entity_poly.pdbx_seq_one_letter_code
_entity_poly.pdbx_strand_id
1 'polypeptide(L)'
;MTIEQDFLPFAAAGGANVLTQSAYAALGALTNGFSTGIAPSNACNKAWRQSSIMSAVIGDFIVAQTGQTVIDDGTTSTILANFTSAVQAAAGGGEFYGLSAASDQSTGTVALFGTAFTQLGSNFS
;
A
#
# COMPACT_ATOMS: atom_id res chain seq x y z
N MET A 1 20.11 12.92 4.96
CA MET A 1 19.95 11.52 4.52
C MET A 1 18.99 11.45 3.36
N THR A 2 19.35 10.70 2.35
CA THR A 2 18.51 10.54 1.18
C THR A 2 17.53 9.40 1.41
N ILE A 3 16.26 9.64 1.11
CA ILE A 3 15.24 8.59 1.15
C ILE A 3 15.23 7.92 -0.22
N GLU A 4 15.34 6.60 -0.23
CA GLU A 4 15.42 5.83 -1.47
C GLU A 4 14.15 4.99 -1.62
N GLN A 5 13.69 4.91 -2.84
CA GLN A 5 12.60 4.01 -3.20
C GLN A 5 13.03 3.28 -4.46
N ASP A 6 13.34 1.99 -4.30
CA ASP A 6 13.97 1.18 -5.35
C ASP A 6 12.99 0.59 -6.36
N PHE A 7 11.71 0.51 -6.01
CA PHE A 7 10.74 -0.19 -6.84
C PHE A 7 10.19 0.75 -7.90
N LEU A 8 10.66 0.58 -9.12
CA LEU A 8 10.39 1.49 -10.22
C LEU A 8 9.48 0.84 -11.27
N PRO A 9 8.63 1.61 -11.93
CA PRO A 9 7.77 1.07 -12.99
C PRO A 9 8.60 0.55 -14.16
N PHE A 10 8.30 -0.62 -14.64
CA PHE A 10 8.96 -1.22 -15.80
C PHE A 10 8.15 -0.91 -17.06
N ALA A 11 8.85 -0.54 -18.12
CA ALA A 11 8.24 -0.29 -19.44
C ALA A 11 7.11 0.74 -19.37
N ALA A 12 7.33 1.81 -18.62
CA ALA A 12 6.28 2.80 -18.36
C ALA A 12 6.22 3.92 -19.38
N ALA A 13 7.19 4.00 -20.28
CA ALA A 13 7.23 5.08 -21.26
C ALA A 13 6.04 4.99 -22.22
N GLY A 14 5.67 6.15 -22.80
CA GLY A 14 4.52 6.22 -23.69
C GLY A 14 4.63 5.33 -24.91
N GLY A 15 5.83 5.13 -25.44
CA GLY A 15 6.03 4.28 -26.63
C GLY A 15 6.55 2.89 -26.30
N ALA A 16 6.45 2.46 -25.06
CA ALA A 16 7.03 1.19 -24.66
C ALA A 16 6.39 0.01 -25.40
N ASN A 17 7.19 -1.03 -25.58
CA ASN A 17 6.75 -2.24 -26.29
C ASN A 17 5.90 -3.09 -25.35
N VAL A 18 4.62 -2.77 -25.23
CA VAL A 18 3.67 -3.49 -24.39
C VAL A 18 2.36 -3.67 -25.13
N LEU A 19 1.64 -4.74 -24.78
CA LEU A 19 0.30 -4.93 -25.33
C LEU A 19 -0.64 -3.83 -24.86
N THR A 20 -1.65 -3.53 -25.67
CA THR A 20 -2.75 -2.69 -25.20
C THR A 20 -3.50 -3.43 -24.10
N GLN A 21 -4.26 -2.70 -23.32
CA GLN A 21 -5.03 -3.32 -22.24
C GLN A 21 -6.03 -4.34 -22.78
N SER A 22 -6.70 -4.04 -23.88
CA SER A 22 -7.67 -4.97 -24.46
C SER A 22 -7.00 -6.23 -24.98
N ALA A 23 -5.83 -6.10 -25.63
CA ALA A 23 -5.09 -7.27 -26.11
C ALA A 23 -4.60 -8.12 -24.95
N TYR A 24 -4.17 -7.47 -23.87
CA TYR A 24 -3.72 -8.18 -22.69
C TYR A 24 -4.87 -8.94 -22.03
N ALA A 25 -6.03 -8.30 -21.93
CA ALA A 25 -7.20 -8.94 -21.34
C ALA A 25 -7.65 -10.16 -22.13
N ALA A 26 -7.38 -10.19 -23.43
CA ALA A 26 -7.74 -11.32 -24.28
C ALA A 26 -6.63 -12.36 -24.39
N LEU A 27 -5.50 -12.14 -23.72
CA LEU A 27 -4.35 -13.03 -23.86
C LEU A 27 -4.61 -14.37 -23.15
N GLY A 28 -4.47 -15.47 -23.89
CA GLY A 28 -4.68 -16.79 -23.30
C GLY A 28 -3.76 -17.10 -22.14
N ALA A 29 -2.56 -16.54 -22.16
CA ALA A 29 -1.59 -16.75 -21.10
C ALA A 29 -2.03 -16.20 -19.75
N LEU A 30 -3.00 -15.27 -19.72
CA LEU A 30 -3.54 -14.81 -18.45
C LEU A 30 -4.17 -15.94 -17.65
N THR A 31 -4.78 -16.90 -18.35
CA THR A 31 -5.40 -18.05 -17.69
C THR A 31 -4.41 -19.19 -17.49
N ASN A 32 -3.65 -19.47 -18.53
CA ASN A 32 -2.87 -20.72 -18.58
C ASN A 32 -1.37 -20.53 -18.41
N GLY A 33 -0.90 -19.27 -18.36
CA GLY A 33 0.54 -19.00 -18.38
C GLY A 33 1.13 -19.22 -19.77
N PHE A 34 2.41 -18.92 -19.90
CA PHE A 34 3.12 -19.18 -21.13
C PHE A 34 3.54 -20.63 -21.16
N SER A 35 3.43 -21.25 -22.34
CA SER A 35 3.89 -22.61 -22.52
C SER A 35 5.34 -22.62 -23.04
N THR A 36 5.87 -23.84 -23.25
CA THR A 36 7.22 -23.99 -23.77
C THR A 36 7.35 -23.29 -25.11
N GLY A 37 8.45 -22.56 -25.28
CA GLY A 37 8.72 -21.84 -26.49
C GLY A 37 9.05 -20.38 -26.20
N ILE A 38 8.98 -19.55 -27.23
CA ILE A 38 9.32 -18.14 -27.12
C ILE A 38 8.08 -17.35 -26.72
N ALA A 39 8.13 -16.67 -25.58
CA ALA A 39 7.04 -15.80 -25.16
C ALA A 39 7.16 -14.44 -25.88
N PRO A 40 6.05 -13.86 -26.33
CA PRO A 40 6.09 -12.53 -26.96
C PRO A 40 6.59 -11.49 -25.98
N SER A 41 7.57 -10.69 -26.40
CA SER A 41 8.16 -9.70 -25.50
C SER A 41 7.15 -8.68 -25.02
N ASN A 42 6.24 -8.23 -25.89
CA ASN A 42 5.26 -7.22 -25.51
C ASN A 42 4.26 -7.75 -24.47
N ALA A 43 3.97 -9.03 -24.48
CA ALA A 43 3.10 -9.64 -23.48
C ALA A 43 3.81 -9.74 -22.13
N CYS A 44 5.06 -10.17 -22.15
CA CYS A 44 5.86 -10.23 -20.92
C CYS A 44 6.04 -8.84 -20.34
N ASN A 45 6.36 -7.86 -21.18
CA ASN A 45 6.55 -6.48 -20.73
C ASN A 45 5.27 -5.92 -20.12
N LYS A 46 4.11 -6.27 -20.69
CA LYS A 46 2.84 -5.81 -20.15
C LYS A 46 2.61 -6.36 -18.74
N ALA A 47 2.86 -7.65 -18.55
CA ALA A 47 2.70 -8.27 -17.25
C ALA A 47 3.65 -7.66 -16.23
N TRP A 48 4.90 -7.47 -16.61
CA TRP A 48 5.89 -6.87 -15.73
C TRP A 48 5.56 -5.41 -15.41
N ARG A 49 5.03 -4.68 -16.41
CA ARG A 49 4.65 -3.30 -16.17
C ARG A 49 3.54 -3.20 -15.12
N GLN A 50 2.51 -4.03 -15.24
CA GLN A 50 1.41 -3.99 -14.29
C GLN A 50 1.89 -4.29 -12.86
N SER A 51 2.70 -5.33 -12.71
CA SER A 51 3.21 -5.69 -11.39
C SER A 51 4.13 -4.61 -10.83
N SER A 52 5.03 -4.08 -11.67
CA SER A 52 5.99 -3.10 -11.20
C SER A 52 5.34 -1.77 -10.85
N ILE A 53 4.28 -1.38 -11.57
CA ILE A 53 3.56 -0.15 -11.25
C ILE A 53 2.93 -0.25 -9.86
N MET A 54 2.30 -1.38 -9.54
CA MET A 54 1.71 -1.56 -8.23
C MET A 54 2.78 -1.58 -7.14
N SER A 55 3.91 -2.22 -7.40
CA SER A 55 5.04 -2.20 -6.46
C SER A 55 5.55 -0.77 -6.23
N ALA A 56 5.67 0.00 -7.30
CA ALA A 56 6.13 1.37 -7.20
C ALA A 56 5.15 2.22 -6.39
N VAL A 57 3.85 2.04 -6.62
CA VAL A 57 2.82 2.77 -5.87
C VAL A 57 2.91 2.47 -4.38
N ILE A 58 3.07 1.19 -4.04
CA ILE A 58 3.21 0.82 -2.63
C ILE A 58 4.49 1.41 -2.04
N GLY A 59 5.59 1.35 -2.79
CA GLY A 59 6.84 1.96 -2.34
C GLY A 59 6.70 3.45 -2.10
N ASP A 60 6.07 4.15 -3.04
CA ASP A 60 5.83 5.59 -2.90
C ASP A 60 4.93 5.90 -1.71
N PHE A 61 3.91 5.06 -1.48
CA PHE A 61 3.02 5.20 -0.34
C PHE A 61 3.79 5.10 0.98
N ILE A 62 4.68 4.11 1.08
CA ILE A 62 5.49 3.93 2.29
C ILE A 62 6.34 5.17 2.53
N VAL A 63 7.03 5.66 1.50
CA VAL A 63 7.87 6.84 1.63
C VAL A 63 7.04 8.05 2.04
N ALA A 64 5.89 8.24 1.39
CA ALA A 64 5.05 9.40 1.67
C ALA A 64 4.51 9.41 3.10
N GLN A 65 4.16 8.23 3.62
CA GLN A 65 3.53 8.16 4.93
C GLN A 65 4.53 8.06 6.08
N THR A 66 5.71 7.50 5.84
CA THR A 66 6.65 7.22 6.94
C THR A 66 7.97 7.95 6.84
N GLY A 67 8.34 8.42 5.65
CA GLY A 67 9.68 8.96 5.43
C GLY A 67 10.76 7.91 5.45
N GLN A 68 10.41 6.63 5.42
CA GLN A 68 11.40 5.55 5.43
C GLN A 68 11.71 5.10 4.01
N THR A 69 12.93 4.62 3.82
CA THR A 69 13.35 4.09 2.52
C THR A 69 12.68 2.75 2.23
N VAL A 70 12.58 2.43 0.95
CA VAL A 70 12.04 1.14 0.48
C VAL A 70 13.11 0.54 -0.42
N ILE A 71 13.85 -0.41 0.10
CA ILE A 71 15.07 -0.93 -0.52
C ILE A 71 14.84 -2.33 -1.04
N ASP A 72 15.32 -2.57 -2.25
CA ASP A 72 15.30 -3.90 -2.86
C ASP A 72 16.62 -4.60 -2.56
N ASP A 73 16.69 -5.26 -1.44
CA ASP A 73 17.87 -6.05 -1.05
C ASP A 73 17.55 -7.55 -0.99
N GLY A 74 16.42 -7.93 -1.54
CA GLY A 74 16.03 -9.34 -1.56
C GLY A 74 15.32 -9.80 -0.30
N THR A 75 15.12 -8.92 0.68
CA THR A 75 14.40 -9.28 1.91
C THR A 75 13.07 -8.55 1.98
N THR A 76 12.19 -9.04 2.83
CA THR A 76 10.84 -8.49 2.94
C THR A 76 10.53 -7.88 4.29
N SER A 77 11.31 -8.20 5.33
CA SER A 77 10.93 -7.85 6.69
C SER A 77 10.86 -6.35 6.92
N THR A 78 11.85 -5.61 6.42
CA THR A 78 11.87 -4.16 6.61
C THR A 78 10.76 -3.50 5.81
N ILE A 79 10.53 -3.96 4.58
CA ILE A 79 9.46 -3.43 3.74
C ILE A 79 8.10 -3.67 4.42
N LEU A 80 7.90 -4.87 4.95
CA LEU A 80 6.65 -5.20 5.64
C LEU A 80 6.43 -4.31 6.85
N ALA A 81 7.47 -4.11 7.66
CA ALA A 81 7.36 -3.25 8.84
C ALA A 81 7.05 -1.81 8.44
N ASN A 82 7.72 -1.31 7.42
CA ASN A 82 7.50 0.06 6.97
C ASN A 82 6.13 0.23 6.31
N PHE A 83 5.68 -0.79 5.58
CA PHE A 83 4.33 -0.76 4.99
C PHE A 83 3.27 -0.76 6.09
N THR A 84 3.46 -1.58 7.13
CA THR A 84 2.54 -1.60 8.27
C THR A 84 2.48 -0.21 8.92
N SER A 85 3.63 0.40 9.14
CA SER A 85 3.68 1.75 9.70
C SER A 85 3.00 2.77 8.78
N ALA A 86 3.16 2.62 7.47
CA ALA A 86 2.53 3.52 6.51
C ALA A 86 1.01 3.43 6.57
N VAL A 87 0.49 2.21 6.67
CA VAL A 87 -0.96 2.00 6.79
C VAL A 87 -1.48 2.61 8.08
N GLN A 88 -0.76 2.42 9.17
CA GLN A 88 -1.13 3.00 10.45
C GLN A 88 -1.12 4.53 10.39
N ALA A 89 -0.10 5.10 9.77
CA ALA A 89 -0.01 6.56 9.64
C ALA A 89 -1.14 7.12 8.80
N ALA A 90 -1.45 6.45 7.68
CA ALA A 90 -2.50 6.92 6.78
C ALA A 90 -3.89 6.81 7.42
N ALA A 91 -4.14 5.73 8.15
CA ALA A 91 -5.44 5.50 8.77
C ALA A 91 -5.54 6.22 10.10
N GLY A 92 -4.44 6.21 10.85
CA GLY A 92 -4.47 6.67 12.22
C GLY A 92 -4.56 8.14 12.37
N GLY A 93 -3.92 8.88 11.54
CA GLY A 93 -3.89 10.32 11.71
C GLY A 93 -4.76 10.83 12.83
N GLY A 94 -5.25 10.00 13.68
CA GLY A 94 -6.08 10.37 14.79
C GLY A 94 -7.57 10.34 14.48
N GLU A 95 -7.91 10.18 13.27
CA GLU A 95 -9.31 10.29 12.89
C GLU A 95 -9.98 8.96 12.67
N PHE A 96 -9.21 7.94 12.85
CA PHE A 96 -9.77 6.66 12.60
C PHE A 96 -10.39 6.11 13.85
N TYR A 97 -11.64 6.11 13.89
CA TYR A 97 -12.25 5.60 15.00
C TYR A 97 -13.49 5.18 14.82
N GLY A 98 -13.33 4.77 14.80
CA GLY A 98 -13.47 4.49 15.62
C GLY A 98 -13.57 3.90 16.81
N LEU A 99 -13.28 3.73 17.12
CA LEU A 99 -13.21 3.52 18.07
C LEU A 99 -12.46 3.51 18.88
N SER A 100 -12.12 3.83 19.19
CA SER A 100 -11.41 3.89 19.92
C SER A 100 -11.21 3.76 20.81
N ALA A 101 -11.22 3.99 21.26
CA ALA A 101 -11.03 4.09 22.12
C ALA A 101 -10.73 3.93 22.90
N ALA A 102 -10.80 3.91 23.23
CA ALA A 102 -10.59 4.01 24.02
C ALA A 102 -10.11 3.90 24.78
N SER A 103 -9.90 3.99 25.02
CA SER A 103 -9.51 4.11 25.70
C SER A 103 -9.37 4.42 26.46
N ASP A 104 -9.69 4.79 26.69
CA ASP A 104 -9.63 5.24 27.34
C ASP A 104 -9.93 5.11 28.07
N GLN A 105 -10.34 4.88 28.35
CA GLN A 105 -10.72 5.04 28.98
C GLN A 105 -10.51 5.08 29.91
N SER A 106 -10.34 5.08 30.31
CA SER A 106 -10.31 5.29 31.13
C SER A 106 -10.51 6.02 31.63
N THR A 107 -10.78 6.38 31.68
CA THR A 107 -11.06 7.06 31.90
C THR A 107 -11.80 7.45 31.45
N GLY A 108 -12.33 7.34 31.33
CA GLY A 108 -12.98 7.77 30.89
C GLY A 108 -13.47 7.97 30.18
N THR A 109 -13.55 7.95 29.89
CA THR A 109 -13.98 8.30 29.24
C THR A 109 -14.24 8.22 28.34
N VAL A 110 -14.72 8.17 28.14
CA VAL A 110 -15.04 8.23 27.31
C VAL A 110 -15.38 8.73 26.78
N ALA A 111 -15.70 9.13 26.78
CA ALA A 111 -16.05 9.70 26.26
C ALA A 111 -16.53 9.78 25.36
N LEU A 112 -17.11 9.64 25.06
CA LEU A 112 -17.56 9.77 24.20
C LEU A 112 -18.14 10.37 23.69
N PHE A 113 -18.54 10.58 23.74
CA PHE A 113 -18.95 11.18 23.37
C PHE A 113 -18.89 11.96 23.69
N GLY A 114 -18.96 11.97 24.20
CA GLY A 114 -18.93 12.84 24.72
C GLY A 114 -18.59 13.14 25.30
N THR A 115 -18.64 13.15 25.74
CA THR A 115 -18.53 13.40 26.41
C THR A 115 -18.71 13.22 26.65
N ALA A 116 -19.28 13.01 26.76
CA ALA A 116 -19.61 12.86 27.14
C ALA A 116 -19.55 12.29 27.38
N PHE A 117 -19.74 11.90 27.58
CA PHE A 117 -19.66 11.40 28.08
C PHE A 117 -19.06 11.48 28.71
N THR A 118 -18.98 11.74 29.17
CA THR A 118 -18.56 11.97 29.90
C THR A 118 -18.38 11.74 30.40
N GLN A 119 -18.57 11.67 30.60
CA GLN A 119 -18.63 11.64 31.13
C GLN A 119 -18.96 11.34 31.49
N LEU A 120 -19.51 11.13 31.58
CA LEU A 120 -19.93 11.05 32.21
C LEU A 120 -19.57 10.75 32.89
N GLY A 121 -19.28 10.64 33.26
CA GLY A 121 -18.90 10.64 34.10
C GLY A 121 -18.62 10.69 34.85
N SER A 122 -18.34 11.05 35.13
CA SER A 122 -18.19 11.31 35.93
C SER A 122 -18.57 11.60 36.28
N ASN A 123 -18.94 11.76 36.30
CA ASN A 123 -19.37 12.07 36.61
C ASN A 123 -19.97 11.85 36.95
N PHE A 124 -20.29 11.55 37.16
CA PHE A 124 -20.80 11.55 37.64
C PHE A 124 -20.76 11.76 38.54
N SER A 125 -20.84 11.89 38.82
CA SER A 125 -20.66 12.31 39.68
C SER A 125 -20.41 12.62 39.82
#